data_8cbdb28ae129e1f74b7dbe9a78412a67
#
_entry.id   8cbdb28ae129e1f74b7dbe9a78412a67
#
_cell.length_a   1.000
_cell.length_b   1.000
_cell.length_c   1.000
_cell.angle_alpha   90.00
_cell.angle_beta   90.00
_cell.angle_gamma   90.00
#
_symmetry.space_group_name_H-M   'P 1'
#
loop_
_entity.id
_entity.type
_entity.pdbx_description
1 polymer ?
#
loop_
_entity_poly.entity_id
_entity_poly.type
_entity_poly.pdbx_seq_one_letter_code
_entity_poly.pdbx_strand_id
1 'polypeptide(L)'
;MTGYIHSKESFGTVDGPGIRYVLFMQGCPMRCLYCHNPDTWKMNGGEAVKSEDIIEEYWNNRHFYHDGGITVTGGEPLLQIDFLIELFRAAKEKGIHTCIDTSGITYAEKDVAYRKRLDLLMTYTDLVMLDIKHIDPDCHRRLTSRSNERPLAFAKYLEEKNVPLWIRHVVVDGYDKEEHLYALGEFIGRLSNLRALDVLPYHTMGVTKYKELNIPYPLEGVSATSRERAQEAKNIILRGIYSVRKAKK
;
A
#
# COMPACT_ATOMS: atom_id res chain seq x y z
N MET A 1 -21.79 -7.14 3.64
CA MET A 1 -20.81 -8.29 3.56
C MET A 1 -19.89 -8.27 4.76
N THR A 2 -19.32 -9.43 5.15
CA THR A 2 -18.38 -9.51 6.28
C THR A 2 -16.95 -9.50 5.76
N GLY A 3 -16.12 -8.63 6.34
CA GLY A 3 -14.66 -8.62 6.19
C GLY A 3 -13.97 -9.03 7.49
N TYR A 4 -12.69 -9.38 7.39
CA TYR A 4 -11.86 -9.73 8.53
C TYR A 4 -10.77 -8.69 8.69
N ILE A 5 -10.80 -7.96 9.79
CA ILE A 5 -9.84 -6.90 10.10
C ILE A 5 -8.94 -7.32 11.25
N HIS A 6 -7.74 -6.77 11.25
CA HIS A 6 -6.81 -6.83 12.39
C HIS A 6 -7.17 -5.76 13.42
N SER A 7 -7.32 -4.52 12.96
CA SER A 7 -7.58 -3.36 13.82
C SER A 7 -8.13 -2.18 13.03
N LYS A 8 -8.54 -1.14 13.75
CA LYS A 8 -9.01 0.15 13.22
C LYS A 8 -8.22 1.28 13.86
N GLU A 9 -7.99 2.35 13.12
CA GLU A 9 -7.43 3.59 13.63
C GLU A 9 -8.27 4.79 13.16
N SER A 10 -8.67 5.63 14.11
CA SER A 10 -9.58 6.74 13.85
C SER A 10 -8.89 8.02 13.37
N PHE A 11 -7.56 8.14 13.49
CA PHE A 11 -6.82 9.36 13.19
C PHE A 11 -5.54 9.12 12.39
N GLY A 12 -5.62 8.33 11.30
CA GLY A 12 -4.50 8.14 10.38
C GLY A 12 -4.14 9.44 9.67
N THR A 13 -2.90 9.86 9.82
CA THR A 13 -2.37 11.11 9.21
C THR A 13 -1.35 10.85 8.11
N VAL A 14 -0.99 9.57 7.89
CA VAL A 14 0.01 9.13 6.89
C VAL A 14 -0.54 8.09 5.90
N ASP A 15 -1.84 7.86 5.96
CA ASP A 15 -2.53 6.79 5.22
C ASP A 15 -3.37 7.35 4.05
N GLY A 16 -2.94 8.47 3.48
CA GLY A 16 -3.59 9.19 2.40
C GLY A 16 -3.84 10.66 2.74
N PRO A 17 -4.59 11.40 1.90
CA PRO A 17 -4.87 12.81 2.11
C PRO A 17 -5.83 13.04 3.29
N GLY A 18 -5.58 14.09 4.05
CA GLY A 18 -6.40 14.49 5.20
C GLY A 18 -6.28 13.54 6.40
N ILE A 19 -7.24 13.62 7.32
CA ILE A 19 -7.34 12.68 8.46
C ILE A 19 -8.20 11.50 8.03
N ARG A 20 -7.67 10.27 8.22
CA ARG A 20 -8.30 9.04 7.70
C ARG A 20 -8.83 8.15 8.82
N TYR A 21 -9.96 7.53 8.55
CA TYR A 21 -10.37 6.33 9.26
C TYR A 21 -9.71 5.14 8.56
N VAL A 22 -8.83 4.44 9.26
CA VAL A 22 -7.97 3.40 8.69
C VAL A 22 -8.40 2.01 9.15
N LEU A 23 -8.61 1.11 8.20
CA LEU A 23 -8.90 -0.30 8.45
C LEU A 23 -7.66 -1.13 8.11
N PHE A 24 -7.13 -1.83 9.08
CA PHE A 24 -6.05 -2.80 8.89
C PHE A 24 -6.64 -4.17 8.65
N MET A 25 -6.59 -4.64 7.40
CA MET A 25 -7.14 -5.95 7.02
C MET A 25 -6.28 -7.10 7.53
N GLN A 26 -6.90 -8.21 7.85
CA GLN A 26 -6.23 -9.45 8.21
C GLN A 26 -5.89 -10.27 6.97
N GLY A 27 -4.70 -10.89 6.98
CA GLY A 27 -4.16 -11.72 5.92
C GLY A 27 -3.16 -11.01 5.02
N CYS A 28 -1.95 -11.60 4.86
CA CYS A 28 -0.95 -11.12 3.90
C CYS A 28 -0.12 -12.30 3.35
N PRO A 29 0.02 -12.43 2.01
CA PRO A 29 0.82 -13.50 1.42
C PRO A 29 2.31 -13.16 1.33
N MET A 30 2.70 -11.93 1.68
CA MET A 30 4.09 -11.48 1.69
C MET A 30 4.76 -11.74 3.04
N ARG A 31 6.11 -11.76 3.03
CA ARG A 31 6.95 -11.85 4.23
C ARG A 31 8.06 -10.81 4.12
N CYS A 32 7.62 -9.54 4.13
CA CYS A 32 8.56 -8.41 4.08
C CYS A 32 9.45 -8.42 5.31
N LEU A 33 10.77 -8.33 5.12
CA LEU A 33 11.75 -8.37 6.21
C LEU A 33 11.54 -7.25 7.24
N TYR A 34 11.04 -6.11 6.79
CA TYR A 34 10.76 -4.93 7.61
C TYR A 34 9.25 -4.75 7.90
N CYS A 35 8.47 -5.83 7.90
CA CYS A 35 7.03 -5.71 8.14
C CYS A 35 6.75 -5.13 9.53
N HIS A 36 5.91 -4.09 9.62
CA HIS A 36 5.51 -3.50 10.89
C HIS A 36 4.32 -4.22 11.53
N ASN A 37 3.59 -5.01 10.74
CA ASN A 37 2.38 -5.69 11.17
C ASN A 37 2.46 -7.22 10.88
N PRO A 38 3.44 -7.96 11.45
CA PRO A 38 3.56 -9.40 11.26
C PRO A 38 2.34 -10.16 11.83
N ASP A 39 1.63 -9.57 12.76
CA ASP A 39 0.37 -10.02 13.33
C ASP A 39 -0.77 -10.11 12.30
N THR A 40 -0.69 -9.35 11.21
CA THR A 40 -1.64 -9.45 10.10
C THR A 40 -1.38 -10.61 9.12
N TRP A 41 -0.28 -11.34 9.25
CA TRP A 41 0.10 -12.36 8.25
C TRP A 41 -0.84 -13.55 8.15
N LYS A 42 -1.47 -13.92 9.28
CA LYS A 42 -2.34 -15.08 9.35
C LYS A 42 -3.56 -14.89 8.45
N MET A 43 -3.74 -15.79 7.46
CA MET A 43 -4.80 -15.69 6.45
C MET A 43 -6.20 -15.89 7.03
N ASN A 44 -6.33 -16.76 8.06
CA ASN A 44 -7.59 -17.07 8.71
C ASN A 44 -7.52 -16.54 10.16
N GLY A 45 -8.02 -15.35 10.37
CA GLY A 45 -7.99 -14.67 11.67
C GLY A 45 -8.60 -13.28 11.58
N GLY A 46 -8.40 -12.50 12.64
CA GLY A 46 -8.96 -11.16 12.73
C GLY A 46 -10.38 -11.12 13.26
N GLU A 47 -10.88 -9.93 13.43
CA GLU A 47 -12.25 -9.63 13.85
C GLU A 47 -13.16 -9.58 12.63
N ALA A 48 -14.30 -10.26 12.71
CA ALA A 48 -15.34 -10.21 11.69
C ALA A 48 -16.15 -8.92 11.82
N VAL A 49 -16.14 -8.07 10.78
CA VAL A 49 -16.88 -6.81 10.76
C VAL A 49 -17.77 -6.71 9.53
N LYS A 50 -18.89 -6.01 9.65
CA LYS A 50 -19.75 -5.72 8.49
C LYS A 50 -19.39 -4.37 7.89
N SER A 51 -19.54 -4.26 6.57
CA SER A 51 -19.33 -2.99 5.85
C SER A 51 -20.23 -1.86 6.37
N GLU A 52 -21.48 -2.19 6.75
CA GLU A 52 -22.45 -1.24 7.30
C GLU A 52 -21.97 -0.67 8.63
N ASP A 53 -21.45 -1.51 9.54
CA ASP A 53 -20.97 -1.11 10.87
C ASP A 53 -19.77 -0.12 10.72
N ILE A 54 -18.88 -0.37 9.76
CA ILE A 54 -17.75 0.52 9.44
C ILE A 54 -18.23 1.88 8.94
N ILE A 55 -19.21 1.89 8.05
CA ILE A 55 -19.77 3.13 7.52
C ILE A 55 -20.50 3.92 8.61
N GLU A 56 -21.22 3.25 9.50
CA GLU A 56 -21.88 3.89 10.62
C GLU A 56 -20.87 4.51 11.60
N GLU A 57 -19.82 3.76 11.96
CA GLU A 57 -18.76 4.26 12.84
C GLU A 57 -18.04 5.48 12.24
N TYR A 58 -17.68 5.43 10.95
CA TYR A 58 -17.14 6.59 10.23
C TYR A 58 -18.11 7.77 10.27
N TRP A 59 -19.37 7.54 9.95
CA TRP A 59 -20.37 8.61 9.85
C TRP A 59 -20.61 9.32 11.18
N ASN A 60 -20.62 8.58 12.29
CA ASN A 60 -20.74 9.14 13.63
C ASN A 60 -19.56 10.02 14.02
N ASN A 61 -18.38 9.76 13.46
CA ASN A 61 -17.12 10.48 13.72
C ASN A 61 -16.70 11.40 12.56
N ARG A 62 -17.53 11.58 11.52
CA ARG A 62 -17.17 12.27 10.27
C ARG A 62 -16.61 13.69 10.45
N HIS A 63 -16.96 14.36 11.55
CA HIS A 63 -16.48 15.71 11.86
C HIS A 63 -14.96 15.78 12.07
N PHE A 64 -14.32 14.65 12.35
CA PHE A 64 -12.86 14.56 12.53
C PHE A 64 -12.12 14.29 11.22
N TYR A 65 -12.82 13.87 10.15
CA TYR A 65 -12.20 13.41 8.90
C TYR A 65 -12.29 14.47 7.79
N HIS A 66 -12.12 15.77 8.13
CA HIS A 66 -12.07 16.85 7.15
C HIS A 66 -10.99 16.58 6.10
N ASP A 67 -11.34 16.72 4.82
CA ASP A 67 -10.47 16.47 3.65
C ASP A 67 -9.87 15.06 3.63
N GLY A 68 -10.38 14.17 4.47
CA GLY A 68 -9.96 12.77 4.61
C GLY A 68 -10.97 11.78 4.03
N GLY A 69 -11.07 10.60 4.66
CA GLY A 69 -11.98 9.54 4.25
C GLY A 69 -11.60 8.20 4.86
N ILE A 70 -11.97 7.11 4.20
CA ILE A 70 -11.62 5.75 4.60
C ILE A 70 -10.39 5.28 3.84
N THR A 71 -9.42 4.71 4.55
CA THR A 71 -8.29 3.96 3.97
C THR A 71 -8.37 2.51 4.42
N VAL A 72 -8.21 1.60 3.47
CA VAL A 72 -8.08 0.17 3.76
C VAL A 72 -6.64 -0.26 3.47
N THR A 73 -5.97 -0.78 4.49
CA THR A 73 -4.55 -1.19 4.50
C THR A 73 -4.36 -2.47 5.30
N GLY A 74 -3.24 -2.66 5.99
CA GLY A 74 -2.99 -3.70 6.99
C GLY A 74 -2.11 -4.83 6.50
N GLY A 75 -2.66 -6.03 6.30
CA GLY A 75 -2.01 -7.11 5.58
C GLY A 75 -1.96 -6.82 4.09
N GLU A 76 -2.79 -7.51 3.31
CA GLU A 76 -3.01 -7.19 1.90
C GLU A 76 -4.52 -7.06 1.66
N PRO A 77 -5.05 -5.85 1.55
CA PRO A 77 -6.50 -5.62 1.50
C PRO A 77 -7.17 -6.26 0.29
N LEU A 78 -6.49 -6.34 -0.87
CA LEU A 78 -7.05 -6.92 -2.08
C LEU A 78 -7.30 -8.44 -1.99
N LEU A 79 -6.88 -9.12 -0.91
CA LEU A 79 -7.32 -10.48 -0.60
C LEU A 79 -8.82 -10.56 -0.30
N GLN A 80 -9.40 -9.46 0.18
CA GLN A 80 -10.80 -9.39 0.58
C GLN A 80 -11.58 -8.44 -0.36
N ILE A 81 -11.35 -8.58 -1.66
CA ILE A 81 -11.82 -7.66 -2.70
C ILE A 81 -13.35 -7.48 -2.68
N ASP A 82 -14.11 -8.54 -2.40
CA ASP A 82 -15.57 -8.48 -2.39
C ASP A 82 -16.10 -7.63 -1.22
N PHE A 83 -15.43 -7.72 -0.05
CA PHE A 83 -15.72 -6.83 1.08
C PHE A 83 -15.39 -5.37 0.75
N LEU A 84 -14.24 -5.12 0.10
CA LEU A 84 -13.86 -3.77 -0.30
C LEU A 84 -14.85 -3.15 -1.29
N ILE A 85 -15.35 -3.93 -2.25
CA ILE A 85 -16.35 -3.47 -3.22
C ILE A 85 -17.59 -2.95 -2.48
N GLU A 86 -18.12 -3.73 -1.53
CA GLU A 86 -19.31 -3.34 -0.79
C GLU A 86 -19.07 -2.14 0.12
N LEU A 87 -17.95 -2.14 0.86
CA LEU A 87 -17.55 -1.04 1.73
C LEU A 87 -17.39 0.27 0.94
N PHE A 88 -16.65 0.23 -0.17
CA PHE A 88 -16.37 1.44 -0.95
C PHE A 88 -17.59 1.94 -1.71
N ARG A 89 -18.45 1.04 -2.20
CA ARG A 89 -19.74 1.43 -2.76
C ARG A 89 -20.57 2.21 -1.72
N ALA A 90 -20.73 1.67 -0.52
CA ALA A 90 -21.48 2.33 0.55
C ALA A 90 -20.83 3.65 1.00
N ALA A 91 -19.49 3.73 0.99
CA ALA A 91 -18.75 4.97 1.24
C ALA A 91 -19.04 6.02 0.17
N LYS A 92 -19.02 5.64 -1.11
CA LYS A 92 -19.30 6.55 -2.24
C LYS A 92 -20.73 7.07 -2.23
N GLU A 93 -21.71 6.27 -1.84
CA GLU A 93 -23.11 6.69 -1.67
C GLU A 93 -23.27 7.82 -0.63
N LYS A 94 -22.33 7.93 0.32
CA LYS A 94 -22.26 9.00 1.34
C LYS A 94 -21.23 10.10 1.02
N GLY A 95 -20.62 10.09 -0.17
CA GLY A 95 -19.61 11.07 -0.57
C GLY A 95 -18.28 10.94 0.17
N ILE A 96 -17.99 9.78 0.78
CA ILE A 96 -16.76 9.53 1.52
C ILE A 96 -15.64 9.20 0.52
N HIS A 97 -14.49 9.84 0.67
CA HIS A 97 -13.29 9.55 -0.12
C HIS A 97 -12.68 8.22 0.28
N THR A 98 -12.34 7.38 -0.71
CA THR A 98 -11.85 6.02 -0.53
C THR A 98 -10.40 5.86 -0.98
N CYS A 99 -9.60 5.17 -0.18
CA CYS A 99 -8.20 4.89 -0.47
C CYS A 99 -7.86 3.42 -0.19
N ILE A 100 -7.12 2.79 -1.11
CA ILE A 100 -6.52 1.46 -0.89
C ILE A 100 -5.03 1.63 -0.75
N ASP A 101 -4.45 1.15 0.36
CA ASP A 101 -3.02 1.03 0.57
C ASP A 101 -2.63 -0.45 0.42
N THR A 102 -1.91 -0.79 -0.64
CA THR A 102 -1.67 -2.17 -1.07
C THR A 102 -0.27 -2.36 -1.66
N SER A 103 0.22 -3.57 -1.60
CA SER A 103 1.41 -3.99 -2.36
C SER A 103 1.09 -4.40 -3.80
N GLY A 104 -0.18 -4.59 -4.17
CA GLY A 104 -0.60 -5.11 -5.46
C GLY A 104 -0.21 -6.57 -5.73
N ILE A 105 0.28 -7.29 -4.72
CA ILE A 105 0.82 -8.66 -4.88
C ILE A 105 -0.25 -9.68 -5.30
N THR A 106 -1.52 -9.39 -5.04
CA THR A 106 -2.65 -10.25 -5.43
C THR A 106 -3.06 -10.07 -6.88
N TYR A 107 -2.54 -9.03 -7.57
CA TYR A 107 -2.92 -8.77 -8.95
C TYR A 107 -2.72 -9.98 -9.85
N ALA A 108 -3.77 -10.37 -10.55
CA ALA A 108 -3.80 -11.55 -11.41
C ALA A 108 -4.37 -11.16 -12.79
N GLU A 109 -3.50 -10.70 -13.68
CA GLU A 109 -3.87 -10.16 -14.99
C GLU A 109 -4.70 -11.14 -15.83
N LYS A 110 -4.35 -12.42 -15.78
CA LYS A 110 -4.97 -13.49 -16.56
C LYS A 110 -6.25 -14.07 -15.94
N ASP A 111 -6.54 -13.74 -14.67
CA ASP A 111 -7.77 -14.18 -14.01
C ASP A 111 -8.92 -13.22 -14.34
N VAL A 112 -9.75 -13.62 -15.29
CA VAL A 112 -10.89 -12.82 -15.79
C VAL A 112 -11.88 -12.51 -14.66
N ALA A 113 -12.15 -13.46 -13.77
CA ALA A 113 -13.09 -13.27 -12.68
C ALA A 113 -12.56 -12.27 -11.64
N TYR A 114 -11.27 -12.37 -11.31
CA TYR A 114 -10.60 -11.39 -10.45
C TYR A 114 -10.57 -10.00 -11.09
N ARG A 115 -10.24 -9.92 -12.39
CA ARG A 115 -10.20 -8.65 -13.13
C ARG A 115 -11.54 -7.93 -13.14
N LYS A 116 -12.65 -8.64 -13.35
CA LYS A 116 -14.00 -8.05 -13.30
C LYS A 116 -14.32 -7.45 -11.92
N ARG A 117 -13.95 -8.14 -10.84
CA ARG A 117 -14.12 -7.63 -9.47
C ARG A 117 -13.22 -6.41 -9.21
N LEU A 118 -11.98 -6.48 -9.66
CA LEU A 118 -11.03 -5.37 -9.53
C LEU A 118 -11.50 -4.14 -10.33
N ASP A 119 -11.99 -4.33 -11.55
CA ASP A 119 -12.56 -3.26 -12.37
C ASP A 119 -13.74 -2.58 -11.64
N LEU A 120 -14.61 -3.37 -11.02
CA LEU A 120 -15.72 -2.83 -10.22
C LEU A 120 -15.22 -2.08 -8.99
N LEU A 121 -14.24 -2.63 -8.24
CA LEU A 121 -13.67 -1.95 -7.08
C LEU A 121 -13.06 -0.60 -7.47
N MET A 122 -12.34 -0.53 -8.59
CA MET A 122 -11.71 0.72 -9.06
C MET A 122 -12.73 1.81 -9.39
N THR A 123 -13.98 1.48 -9.74
CA THR A 123 -15.03 2.51 -9.94
C THR A 123 -15.43 3.22 -8.64
N TYR A 124 -15.15 2.61 -7.50
CA TYR A 124 -15.43 3.17 -6.16
C TYR A 124 -14.18 3.65 -5.44
N THR A 125 -13.00 3.61 -6.08
CA THR A 125 -11.70 3.95 -5.48
C THR A 125 -11.22 5.30 -5.97
N ASP A 126 -11.01 6.26 -5.05
CA ASP A 126 -10.52 7.60 -5.39
C ASP A 126 -8.98 7.67 -5.44
N LEU A 127 -8.31 6.80 -4.70
CA LEU A 127 -6.85 6.78 -4.60
C LEU A 127 -6.33 5.37 -4.32
N VAL A 128 -5.24 5.01 -4.97
CA VAL A 128 -4.44 3.86 -4.56
C VAL A 128 -3.06 4.33 -4.10
N MET A 129 -2.67 3.94 -2.90
CA MET A 129 -1.30 4.00 -2.41
C MET A 129 -0.66 2.65 -2.68
N LEU A 130 0.29 2.62 -3.60
CA LEU A 130 0.95 1.39 -4.03
C LEU A 130 2.37 1.31 -3.49
N ASP A 131 2.63 0.30 -2.71
CA ASP A 131 3.97 -0.03 -2.23
C ASP A 131 4.78 -0.75 -3.29
N ILE A 132 5.73 -0.08 -3.94
CA ILE A 132 6.76 -0.75 -4.73
C ILE A 132 7.96 -1.02 -3.81
N LYS A 133 8.04 -2.26 -3.31
CA LYS A 133 9.02 -2.65 -2.30
C LYS A 133 10.46 -2.68 -2.84
N HIS A 134 10.65 -3.02 -4.12
CA HIS A 134 11.90 -2.87 -4.85
C HIS A 134 11.67 -3.03 -6.35
N ILE A 135 12.41 -2.29 -7.18
CA ILE A 135 12.30 -2.36 -8.64
C ILE A 135 13.05 -3.57 -9.22
N ASP A 136 14.21 -3.90 -8.66
CA ASP A 136 14.98 -5.09 -9.04
C ASP A 136 14.27 -6.36 -8.53
N PRO A 137 14.03 -7.39 -9.38
CA PRO A 137 13.24 -8.56 -9.02
C PRO A 137 13.90 -9.44 -7.96
N ASP A 138 15.23 -9.53 -7.94
CA ASP A 138 15.94 -10.37 -6.98
C ASP A 138 16.00 -9.71 -5.61
N CYS A 139 16.24 -8.41 -5.55
CA CYS A 139 16.14 -7.63 -4.32
C CYS A 139 14.71 -7.67 -3.77
N HIS A 140 13.70 -7.51 -4.64
CA HIS A 140 12.30 -7.61 -4.22
C HIS A 140 11.99 -8.99 -3.60
N ARG A 141 12.47 -10.06 -4.25
CA ARG A 141 12.25 -11.42 -3.72
C ARG A 141 12.94 -11.63 -2.37
N ARG A 142 14.16 -11.11 -2.21
CA ARG A 142 14.88 -11.16 -0.91
C ARG A 142 14.15 -10.37 0.17
N LEU A 143 13.62 -9.18 -0.15
CA LEU A 143 12.93 -8.32 0.81
C LEU A 143 11.53 -8.82 1.18
N THR A 144 10.84 -9.55 0.27
CA THR A 144 9.39 -9.80 0.43
C THR A 144 8.97 -11.26 0.30
N SER A 145 9.90 -12.13 -0.12
CA SER A 145 9.65 -13.53 -0.50
C SER A 145 8.73 -13.70 -1.73
N ARG A 146 8.55 -12.65 -2.54
CA ARG A 146 7.68 -12.64 -3.73
C ARG A 146 8.35 -11.93 -4.90
N SER A 147 7.91 -12.23 -6.14
CA SER A 147 8.28 -11.47 -7.34
C SER A 147 7.61 -10.09 -7.35
N ASN A 148 8.24 -9.08 -7.99
CA ASN A 148 7.68 -7.76 -8.20
C ASN A 148 6.83 -7.65 -9.47
N GLU A 149 6.70 -8.70 -10.28
CA GLU A 149 5.96 -8.69 -11.54
C GLU A 149 4.50 -8.22 -11.34
N ARG A 150 3.81 -8.76 -10.33
CA ARG A 150 2.42 -8.40 -10.04
C ARG A 150 2.25 -6.96 -9.56
N PRO A 151 3.03 -6.45 -8.59
CA PRO A 151 3.01 -5.03 -8.22
C PRO A 151 3.25 -4.09 -9.40
N LEU A 152 4.24 -4.37 -10.24
CA LEU A 152 4.56 -3.54 -11.40
C LEU A 152 3.47 -3.62 -12.49
N ALA A 153 2.89 -4.80 -12.72
CA ALA A 153 1.76 -4.96 -13.63
C ALA A 153 0.50 -4.25 -13.09
N PHE A 154 0.28 -4.28 -11.76
CA PHE A 154 -0.82 -3.57 -11.12
C PHE A 154 -0.69 -2.04 -11.27
N ALA A 155 0.52 -1.48 -11.15
CA ALA A 155 0.75 -0.06 -11.40
C ALA A 155 0.34 0.36 -12.83
N LYS A 156 0.65 -0.47 -13.84
CA LYS A 156 0.24 -0.24 -15.24
C LYS A 156 -1.27 -0.37 -15.42
N TYR A 157 -1.89 -1.36 -14.77
CA TYR A 157 -3.34 -1.51 -14.76
C TYR A 157 -4.04 -0.27 -14.17
N LEU A 158 -3.52 0.29 -13.08
CA LEU A 158 -4.07 1.51 -12.48
C LEU A 158 -3.93 2.72 -13.42
N GLU A 159 -2.85 2.78 -14.21
CA GLU A 159 -2.70 3.78 -15.26
C GLU A 159 -3.77 3.62 -16.36
N GLU A 160 -3.97 2.40 -16.89
CA GLU A 160 -5.01 2.09 -17.87
C GLU A 160 -6.42 2.50 -17.39
N LYS A 161 -6.69 2.33 -16.08
CA LYS A 161 -7.96 2.71 -15.47
C LYS A 161 -8.03 4.18 -15.06
N ASN A 162 -6.93 4.92 -15.22
CA ASN A 162 -6.79 6.32 -14.79
C ASN A 162 -7.12 6.54 -13.30
N VAL A 163 -6.82 5.55 -12.44
CA VAL A 163 -7.00 5.66 -11.00
C VAL A 163 -5.84 6.47 -10.42
N PRO A 164 -6.08 7.55 -9.64
CA PRO A 164 -5.02 8.32 -9.00
C PRO A 164 -4.09 7.43 -8.17
N LEU A 165 -2.79 7.63 -8.33
CA LEU A 165 -1.76 6.76 -7.77
C LEU A 165 -0.75 7.53 -6.93
N TRP A 166 -0.57 7.12 -5.66
CA TRP A 166 0.59 7.46 -4.85
C TRP A 166 1.51 6.25 -4.80
N ILE A 167 2.79 6.48 -5.03
CA ILE A 167 3.80 5.43 -4.85
C ILE A 167 4.45 5.62 -3.50
N ARG A 168 4.54 4.51 -2.75
CA ARG A 168 5.30 4.44 -1.51
C ARG A 168 6.48 3.50 -1.68
N HIS A 169 7.63 3.90 -1.14
CA HIS A 169 8.86 3.11 -1.14
C HIS A 169 9.56 3.26 0.21
N VAL A 170 9.90 2.13 0.84
CA VAL A 170 10.67 2.12 2.10
C VAL A 170 12.12 1.85 1.75
N VAL A 171 13.01 2.76 2.13
CA VAL A 171 14.45 2.63 1.92
C VAL A 171 15.08 1.77 3.01
N VAL A 172 15.74 0.69 2.61
CA VAL A 172 16.45 -0.22 3.51
C VAL A 172 17.92 -0.24 3.11
N ASP A 173 18.80 0.21 4.01
CA ASP A 173 20.23 0.24 3.72
C ASP A 173 20.77 -1.16 3.40
N GLY A 174 21.65 -1.24 2.39
CA GLY A 174 22.16 -2.49 1.86
C GLY A 174 21.32 -3.13 0.74
N TYR A 175 20.08 -2.70 0.55
CA TYR A 175 19.20 -3.15 -0.56
C TYR A 175 19.06 -2.08 -1.65
N ASP A 176 18.88 -0.82 -1.27
CA ASP A 176 18.54 0.28 -2.17
C ASP A 176 19.80 0.98 -2.71
N LYS A 177 20.33 0.44 -3.82
CA LYS A 177 21.41 1.05 -4.58
C LYS A 177 20.88 2.21 -5.43
N GLU A 178 21.79 3.16 -5.78
CA GLU A 178 21.44 4.32 -6.60
C GLU A 178 20.83 3.93 -7.94
N GLU A 179 21.37 2.92 -8.62
CA GLU A 179 20.86 2.42 -9.88
C GLU A 179 19.41 1.90 -9.79
N HIS A 180 19.06 1.21 -8.68
CA HIS A 180 17.71 0.71 -8.47
C HIS A 180 16.71 1.83 -8.16
N LEU A 181 17.11 2.80 -7.35
CA LEU A 181 16.29 3.97 -7.05
C LEU A 181 16.04 4.80 -8.32
N TYR A 182 17.05 4.97 -9.16
CA TYR A 182 16.91 5.67 -10.44
C TYR A 182 15.96 4.91 -11.38
N ALA A 183 16.13 3.59 -11.52
CA ALA A 183 15.27 2.74 -12.34
C ALA A 183 13.81 2.72 -11.83
N LEU A 184 13.59 2.76 -10.50
CA LEU A 184 12.25 2.96 -9.92
C LEU A 184 11.67 4.30 -10.40
N GLY A 185 12.46 5.36 -10.38
CA GLY A 185 12.08 6.68 -10.89
C GLY A 185 11.68 6.65 -12.37
N GLU A 186 12.47 5.98 -13.21
CA GLU A 186 12.13 5.81 -14.63
C GLU A 186 10.83 5.05 -14.83
N PHE A 187 10.60 3.99 -14.06
CA PHE A 187 9.36 3.21 -14.13
C PHE A 187 8.14 4.05 -13.77
N ILE A 188 8.13 4.65 -12.57
CA ILE A 188 6.97 5.42 -12.10
C ILE A 188 6.80 6.75 -12.85
N GLY A 189 7.87 7.31 -13.39
CA GLY A 189 7.84 8.53 -14.18
C GLY A 189 7.07 8.39 -15.51
N ARG A 190 6.92 7.17 -16.01
CA ARG A 190 6.13 6.85 -17.21
C ARG A 190 4.64 6.80 -16.95
N LEU A 191 4.24 6.60 -15.69
CA LEU A 191 2.83 6.50 -15.29
C LEU A 191 2.18 7.90 -15.31
N SER A 192 1.13 8.05 -16.11
CA SER A 192 0.41 9.33 -16.30
C SER A 192 -0.48 9.69 -15.09
N ASN A 193 -0.92 8.69 -14.35
CA ASN A 193 -1.79 8.81 -13.19
C ASN A 193 -1.04 9.04 -11.85
N LEU A 194 0.31 9.13 -11.86
CA LEU A 194 1.12 9.38 -10.67
C LEU A 194 0.82 10.77 -10.08
N ARG A 195 0.39 10.83 -8.81
CA ARG A 195 0.05 12.03 -8.06
C ARG A 195 1.08 12.38 -6.98
N ALA A 196 1.62 11.38 -6.27
CA ALA A 196 2.61 11.59 -5.22
C ALA A 196 3.62 10.46 -5.14
N LEU A 197 4.75 10.75 -4.51
CA LEU A 197 5.81 9.81 -4.16
C LEU A 197 6.20 10.00 -2.69
N ASP A 198 5.99 8.97 -1.89
CA ASP A 198 6.44 8.88 -0.51
C ASP A 198 7.63 7.94 -0.41
N VAL A 199 8.75 8.48 0.05
CA VAL A 199 9.97 7.71 0.33
C VAL A 199 10.23 7.75 1.82
N LEU A 200 10.12 6.59 2.45
CA LEU A 200 10.13 6.45 3.91
C LEU A 200 11.42 5.75 4.35
N PRO A 201 12.04 6.19 5.44
CA PRO A 201 13.14 5.45 6.02
C PRO A 201 12.64 4.16 6.69
N TYR A 202 13.40 3.07 6.52
CA TYR A 202 13.20 1.88 7.35
C TYR A 202 13.41 2.23 8.83
N HIS A 203 12.55 1.70 9.70
CA HIS A 203 12.64 1.85 11.15
C HIS A 203 12.26 0.56 11.89
N THR A 204 12.68 0.46 13.16
CA THR A 204 12.58 -0.77 13.97
C THR A 204 11.33 -0.83 14.86
N MET A 205 10.35 0.05 14.67
CA MET A 205 9.16 0.12 15.54
C MET A 205 8.33 -1.17 15.55
N GLY A 206 8.38 -1.99 14.49
CA GLY A 206 7.70 -3.28 14.45
C GLY A 206 8.32 -4.40 15.29
N VAL A 207 9.56 -4.24 15.78
CA VAL A 207 10.33 -5.31 16.48
C VAL A 207 9.60 -5.87 17.70
N THR A 208 8.89 -5.02 18.45
CA THR A 208 8.11 -5.46 19.62
C THR A 208 7.09 -6.52 19.26
N LYS A 209 6.38 -6.36 18.15
CA LYS A 209 5.37 -7.33 17.68
C LYS A 209 5.99 -8.70 17.32
N TYR A 210 7.22 -8.71 16.76
CA TYR A 210 7.92 -9.97 16.49
C TYR A 210 8.25 -10.72 17.79
N LYS A 211 8.67 -9.99 18.84
CA LYS A 211 8.92 -10.59 20.16
C LYS A 211 7.65 -11.16 20.78
N GLU A 212 6.52 -10.44 20.70
CA GLU A 212 5.22 -10.89 21.21
C GLU A 212 4.72 -12.14 20.47
N LEU A 213 5.00 -12.23 19.18
CA LEU A 213 4.65 -13.38 18.33
C LEU A 213 5.65 -14.55 18.43
N ASN A 214 6.76 -14.39 19.17
CA ASN A 214 7.88 -15.34 19.23
C ASN A 214 8.45 -15.66 17.84
N ILE A 215 8.56 -14.66 16.96
CA ILE A 215 9.13 -14.77 15.61
C ILE A 215 10.46 -14.02 15.60
N PRO A 216 11.57 -14.61 15.11
CA PRO A 216 12.84 -13.90 14.94
C PRO A 216 12.65 -12.68 14.02
N TYR A 217 13.21 -11.53 14.40
CA TYR A 217 13.17 -10.35 13.55
C TYR A 217 14.17 -10.49 12.39
N PRO A 218 13.73 -10.44 11.12
CA PRO A 218 14.63 -10.77 10.00
C PRO A 218 15.75 -9.77 9.76
N LEU A 219 15.57 -8.52 10.19
CA LEU A 219 16.59 -7.44 10.07
C LEU A 219 17.23 -7.13 11.43
N GLU A 220 17.41 -8.14 12.29
CA GLU A 220 18.13 -7.96 13.55
C GLU A 220 19.56 -7.45 13.28
N GLY A 221 19.97 -6.42 14.01
CA GLY A 221 21.28 -5.77 13.82
C GLY A 221 21.35 -4.76 12.67
N VAL A 222 20.31 -4.64 11.84
CA VAL A 222 20.22 -3.60 10.81
C VAL A 222 19.68 -2.31 11.44
N SER A 223 20.50 -1.25 11.38
CA SER A 223 20.10 0.07 11.90
C SER A 223 18.96 0.68 11.10
N ALA A 224 18.14 1.50 11.76
CA ALA A 224 17.14 2.31 11.07
C ALA A 224 17.82 3.24 10.05
N THR A 225 17.20 3.40 8.89
CA THR A 225 17.67 4.34 7.85
C THR A 225 17.45 5.78 8.31
N SER A 226 18.43 6.65 8.07
CA SER A 226 18.30 8.07 8.44
C SER A 226 17.31 8.81 7.53
N ARG A 227 16.77 9.93 8.04
CA ARG A 227 15.90 10.81 7.22
C ARG A 227 16.65 11.42 6.04
N GLU A 228 17.91 11.75 6.24
CA GLU A 228 18.82 12.29 5.21
C GLU A 228 18.98 11.26 4.07
N ARG A 229 19.21 9.99 4.42
CA ARG A 229 19.33 8.90 3.45
C ARG A 229 18.02 8.68 2.68
N ALA A 230 16.88 8.73 3.34
CA ALA A 230 15.59 8.65 2.67
C ALA A 230 15.33 9.84 1.73
N GLN A 231 15.77 11.05 2.11
CA GLN A 231 15.68 12.23 1.26
C GLN A 231 16.62 12.13 0.04
N GLU A 232 17.83 11.61 0.20
CA GLU A 232 18.74 11.33 -0.91
C GLU A 232 18.13 10.32 -1.89
N ALA A 233 17.57 9.22 -1.38
CA ALA A 233 16.88 8.22 -2.18
C ALA A 233 15.70 8.84 -2.97
N LYS A 234 14.91 9.70 -2.31
CA LYS A 234 13.84 10.45 -2.97
C LYS A 234 14.36 11.31 -4.12
N ASN A 235 15.48 12.01 -3.92
CA ASN A 235 16.07 12.84 -4.95
C ASN A 235 16.57 12.00 -6.15
N ILE A 236 17.12 10.81 -5.90
CA ILE A 236 17.53 9.88 -6.96
C ILE A 236 16.31 9.41 -7.77
N ILE A 237 15.24 8.99 -7.10
CA ILE A 237 13.99 8.58 -7.76
C ILE A 237 13.42 9.74 -8.59
N LEU A 238 13.39 10.96 -8.06
CA LEU A 238 12.93 12.15 -8.79
C LEU A 238 13.77 12.41 -10.05
N ARG A 239 15.10 12.22 -10.00
CA ARG A 239 15.95 12.32 -11.21
C ARG A 239 15.51 11.33 -12.29
N GLY A 240 15.21 10.07 -11.91
CA GLY A 240 14.68 9.07 -12.84
C GLY A 240 13.32 9.48 -13.43
N ILE A 241 12.41 10.04 -12.62
CA ILE A 241 11.13 10.57 -13.11
C ILE A 241 11.34 11.69 -14.15
N TYR A 242 12.20 12.64 -13.83
CA TYR A 242 12.50 13.77 -14.72
C TYR A 242 13.13 13.35 -16.04
N SER A 243 14.03 12.35 -16.04
CA SER A 243 14.68 11.88 -17.25
C SER A 243 13.68 11.39 -18.31
N VAL A 244 12.70 10.58 -17.90
CA VAL A 244 11.69 10.02 -18.81
C VAL A 244 10.60 11.01 -19.20
N ARG A 245 10.25 11.95 -18.31
CA ARG A 245 9.26 13.00 -18.63
C ARG A 245 9.82 14.07 -19.56
N LYS A 246 11.11 14.38 -19.46
CA LYS A 246 11.80 15.29 -20.39
C LYS A 246 11.92 14.70 -21.79
N ALA A 247 12.14 13.40 -21.90
CA ALA A 247 12.26 12.71 -23.19
C ALA A 247 10.90 12.60 -23.95
N LYS A 248 9.77 12.84 -23.29
CA LYS A 248 8.42 12.85 -23.89
C LYS A 248 7.98 14.24 -24.41
N LYS A 249 8.75 15.29 -24.14
CA LYS A 249 8.55 16.66 -24.65
C LYS A 249 9.40 16.89 -25.90
#